data_5a05eee73a540fbfb7b66be3692800e3
#
_entry.id   5a05eee73a540fbfb7b66be3692800e3
#
_cell.length_a   1.000
_cell.length_b   1.000
_cell.length_c   1.000
_cell.angle_alpha   90.00
_cell.angle_beta   90.00
_cell.angle_gamma   90.00
#
_symmetry.space_group_name_H-M   'P 1'
#
loop_
_entity.id
_entity.type
_entity.pdbx_description
1 polymer ?
#
loop_
_entity_poly.entity_id
_entity_poly.type
_entity_poly.pdbx_seq_one_letter_code
_entity_poly.pdbx_strand_id
1 'polypeptide(L)'
;MSHQAEILILDEPTSGLDVMAREGILDALRAYMEQEERAILISSHISGDLENLCDDLYLIDQGKIRLHEDTDVLLDQYGILKVTESEFAALDKQYILAYCKEDFGYRCLTDQKQYYMENMPQIVIEKGTIDEVMKTMLKGSSRKGISL
;
A
#
# COMPACT_ATOMS: atom_id res chain seq x y z
N MET A 1 -29.96 -26.29 -2.96
CA MET A 1 -28.67 -26.08 -3.62
C MET A 1 -27.68 -25.54 -2.59
N SER A 2 -26.64 -26.30 -2.34
CA SER A 2 -25.51 -25.77 -1.53
C SER A 2 -24.74 -24.78 -2.37
N HIS A 3 -24.72 -23.53 -1.96
CA HIS A 3 -23.80 -22.54 -2.52
C HIS A 3 -22.38 -22.89 -2.05
N GLN A 4 -21.52 -23.24 -2.98
CA GLN A 4 -20.11 -23.42 -2.69
C GLN A 4 -19.39 -22.11 -2.96
N ALA A 5 -18.72 -21.56 -1.93
CA ALA A 5 -17.80 -20.43 -2.10
C ALA A 5 -16.66 -20.86 -3.01
N GLU A 6 -16.38 -20.08 -4.03
CA GLU A 6 -15.26 -20.31 -4.95
C GLU A 6 -14.12 -19.33 -4.64
N ILE A 7 -12.92 -19.87 -4.45
CA ILE A 7 -11.73 -19.07 -4.24
C ILE A 7 -10.74 -19.32 -5.38
N LEU A 8 -10.36 -18.25 -6.06
CA LEU A 8 -9.36 -18.28 -7.10
C LEU A 8 -8.03 -17.78 -6.51
N ILE A 9 -6.99 -18.57 -6.62
CA ILE A 9 -5.64 -18.21 -6.14
C ILE A 9 -4.71 -18.01 -7.34
N LEU A 10 -4.16 -16.81 -7.45
CA LEU A 10 -3.31 -16.42 -8.58
C LEU A 10 -1.99 -15.84 -8.08
N ASP A 11 -0.90 -16.32 -8.66
CA ASP A 11 0.45 -15.81 -8.41
C ASP A 11 0.95 -15.06 -9.63
N GLU A 12 1.18 -13.74 -9.47
CA GLU A 12 1.68 -12.84 -10.52
C GLU A 12 0.96 -13.00 -11.88
N PRO A 13 -0.39 -12.92 -11.93
CA PRO A 13 -1.16 -13.29 -13.12
C PRO A 13 -0.95 -12.37 -14.32
N THR A 14 -0.47 -11.14 -14.10
CA THR A 14 -0.25 -10.15 -15.16
C THR A 14 1.23 -9.95 -15.51
N SER A 15 2.12 -10.68 -14.86
CA SER A 15 3.56 -10.56 -15.06
C SER A 15 3.96 -10.93 -16.50
N GLY A 16 4.77 -10.08 -17.13
CA GLY A 16 5.26 -10.30 -18.50
C GLY A 16 4.26 -10.02 -19.59
N LEU A 17 3.05 -9.57 -19.27
CA LEU A 17 2.03 -9.23 -20.27
C LEU A 17 2.19 -7.78 -20.76
N ASP A 18 1.83 -7.56 -22.03
CA ASP A 18 1.68 -6.20 -22.54
C ASP A 18 0.44 -5.51 -21.95
N VAL A 19 0.31 -4.20 -22.19
CA VAL A 19 -0.76 -3.38 -21.60
C VAL A 19 -2.15 -3.92 -21.94
N MET A 20 -2.39 -4.31 -23.18
CA MET A 20 -3.70 -4.78 -23.63
C MET A 20 -4.08 -6.13 -23.03
N ALA A 21 -3.14 -7.06 -23.00
CA ALA A 21 -3.33 -8.37 -22.40
C ALA A 21 -3.55 -8.26 -20.87
N ARG A 22 -2.79 -7.38 -20.22
CA ARG A 22 -2.92 -7.10 -18.80
C ARG A 22 -4.31 -6.55 -18.45
N GLU A 23 -4.79 -5.54 -19.19
CA GLU A 23 -6.13 -4.99 -18.98
C GLU A 23 -7.23 -6.05 -19.19
N GLY A 24 -7.08 -6.91 -20.19
CA GLY A 24 -8.00 -8.01 -20.41
C GLY A 24 -8.09 -8.98 -19.24
N ILE A 25 -6.96 -9.31 -18.62
CA ILE A 25 -6.92 -10.15 -17.42
C ILE A 25 -7.59 -9.45 -16.23
N LEU A 26 -7.28 -8.18 -16.00
CA LEU A 26 -7.88 -7.42 -14.89
C LEU A 26 -9.40 -7.30 -15.04
N ASP A 27 -9.89 -7.06 -16.24
CA ASP A 27 -11.33 -7.01 -16.52
C ASP A 27 -12.01 -8.37 -16.28
N ALA A 28 -11.36 -9.45 -16.67
CA ALA A 28 -11.87 -10.80 -16.40
C ALA A 28 -11.94 -11.11 -14.90
N LEU A 29 -10.94 -10.65 -14.12
CA LEU A 29 -10.93 -10.82 -12.66
C LEU A 29 -12.01 -9.97 -11.99
N ARG A 30 -12.24 -8.74 -12.44
CA ARG A 30 -13.33 -7.89 -11.93
C ARG A 30 -14.69 -8.56 -12.19
N ALA A 31 -14.90 -9.05 -13.41
CA ALA A 31 -16.15 -9.76 -13.76
C ALA A 31 -16.36 -11.02 -12.90
N TYR A 32 -15.29 -11.75 -12.60
CA TYR A 32 -15.34 -12.90 -11.71
C TYR A 32 -15.81 -12.50 -10.30
N MET A 33 -15.32 -11.38 -9.78
CA MET A 33 -15.65 -10.87 -8.44
C MET A 33 -17.08 -10.32 -8.32
N GLU A 34 -17.73 -9.96 -9.42
CA GLU A 34 -19.12 -9.49 -9.43
C GLU A 34 -20.11 -10.59 -9.05
N GLN A 35 -19.70 -11.84 -9.12
CA GLN A 35 -20.57 -12.97 -8.76
C GLN A 35 -20.51 -13.23 -7.26
N GLU A 36 -21.66 -13.53 -6.67
CA GLU A 36 -21.77 -13.82 -5.25
C GLU A 36 -20.93 -15.04 -4.84
N GLU A 37 -20.42 -15.00 -3.60
CA GLU A 37 -19.64 -16.07 -2.97
C GLU A 37 -18.31 -16.39 -3.67
N ARG A 38 -17.77 -15.45 -4.41
CA ARG A 38 -16.44 -15.57 -5.05
C ARG A 38 -15.42 -14.67 -4.39
N ALA A 39 -14.21 -15.19 -4.27
CA ALA A 39 -13.07 -14.45 -3.74
C ALA A 39 -11.81 -14.71 -4.58
N ILE A 40 -10.92 -13.75 -4.65
CA ILE A 40 -9.62 -13.87 -5.30
C ILE A 40 -8.54 -13.57 -4.28
N LEU A 41 -7.57 -14.47 -4.17
CA LEU A 41 -6.30 -14.21 -3.52
C LEU A 41 -5.24 -14.06 -4.60
N ILE A 42 -4.65 -12.88 -4.70
CA ILE A 42 -3.69 -12.54 -5.75
C ILE A 42 -2.37 -12.06 -5.15
N SER A 43 -1.25 -12.55 -5.66
CA SER A 43 0.06 -11.97 -5.41
C SER A 43 0.52 -11.16 -6.62
N SER A 44 1.08 -9.98 -6.39
CA SER A 44 1.64 -9.15 -7.45
C SER A 44 2.66 -8.16 -6.89
N HIS A 45 3.65 -7.81 -7.70
CA HIS A 45 4.55 -6.68 -7.45
C HIS A 45 4.15 -5.43 -8.26
N ILE A 46 3.05 -5.51 -9.00
CA ILE A 46 2.53 -4.41 -9.82
C ILE A 46 1.45 -3.69 -9.01
N SER A 47 1.82 -2.61 -8.36
CA SER A 47 0.97 -1.87 -7.41
C SER A 47 -0.32 -1.35 -8.05
N GLY A 48 -0.26 -0.89 -9.30
CA GLY A 48 -1.43 -0.38 -10.00
C GLY A 48 -2.54 -1.43 -10.19
N ASP A 49 -2.18 -2.71 -10.38
CA ASP A 49 -3.14 -3.80 -10.46
C ASP A 49 -3.85 -4.01 -9.13
N LEU A 50 -3.11 -3.96 -8.03
CA LEU A 50 -3.63 -4.15 -6.69
C LEU A 50 -4.56 -3.00 -6.28
N GLU A 51 -4.19 -1.76 -6.60
CA GLU A 51 -5.01 -0.58 -6.28
C GLU A 51 -6.40 -0.64 -6.93
N ASN A 52 -6.49 -1.17 -8.13
CA ASN A 52 -7.72 -1.21 -8.90
C ASN A 52 -8.56 -2.48 -8.69
N LEU A 53 -7.98 -3.55 -8.15
CA LEU A 53 -8.63 -4.85 -8.06
C LEU A 53 -8.90 -5.28 -6.62
N CYS A 54 -8.01 -4.98 -5.68
CA CYS A 54 -8.03 -5.57 -4.34
C CYS A 54 -8.71 -4.67 -3.31
N ASP A 55 -9.51 -5.29 -2.45
CA ASP A 55 -10.16 -4.63 -1.31
C ASP A 55 -9.24 -4.58 -0.09
N ASP A 56 -8.44 -5.63 0.10
CA ASP A 56 -7.49 -5.79 1.20
C ASP A 56 -6.06 -6.02 0.68
N LEU A 57 -5.10 -5.46 1.37
CA LEU A 57 -3.68 -5.55 1.03
C LEU A 57 -2.86 -6.11 2.18
N TYR A 58 -1.98 -7.04 1.85
CA TYR A 58 -0.97 -7.57 2.76
C TYR A 58 0.41 -7.34 2.15
N LEU A 59 1.28 -6.63 2.86
CA LEU A 59 2.69 -6.52 2.49
C LEU A 59 3.48 -7.59 3.23
N ILE A 60 4.09 -8.50 2.48
CA ILE A 60 4.90 -9.60 3.01
C ILE A 60 6.36 -9.36 2.64
N ASP A 61 7.24 -9.45 3.63
CA ASP A 61 8.68 -9.32 3.45
C ASP A 61 9.40 -10.28 4.40
N GLN A 62 10.33 -11.04 3.87
CA GLN A 62 11.12 -12.03 4.61
C GLN A 62 10.28 -12.97 5.48
N GLY A 63 9.18 -13.47 4.93
CA GLY A 63 8.28 -14.38 5.61
C GLY A 63 7.41 -13.76 6.70
N LYS A 64 7.35 -12.43 6.79
CA LYS A 64 6.56 -11.71 7.79
C LYS A 64 5.58 -10.76 7.13
N ILE A 65 4.39 -10.64 7.72
CA ILE A 65 3.42 -9.60 7.34
C ILE A 65 3.90 -8.28 7.94
N ARG A 66 4.25 -7.34 7.08
CA ARG A 66 4.73 -6.00 7.45
C ARG A 66 3.61 -4.99 7.55
N LEU A 67 2.54 -5.19 6.78
CA LEU A 67 1.37 -4.32 6.75
C LEU A 67 0.16 -5.15 6.33
N HIS A 68 -0.97 -4.91 6.96
CA HIS A 68 -2.29 -5.29 6.50
C HIS A 68 -3.19 -4.08 6.55
N GLU A 69 -3.79 -3.71 5.43
CA GLU A 69 -4.67 -2.56 5.36
C GLU A 69 -5.74 -2.75 4.28
N ASP A 70 -6.89 -2.15 4.50
CA ASP A 70 -7.91 -1.95 3.49
C ASP A 70 -7.37 -1.01 2.41
N THR A 71 -7.59 -1.34 1.15
CA THR A 71 -7.08 -0.55 0.01
C THR A 71 -7.58 0.89 0.04
N ASP A 72 -8.86 1.10 0.29
CA ASP A 72 -9.47 2.43 0.34
C ASP A 72 -8.90 3.26 1.50
N VAL A 73 -8.69 2.64 2.65
CA VAL A 73 -8.06 3.29 3.80
C VAL A 73 -6.62 3.69 3.49
N LEU A 74 -5.85 2.81 2.86
CA LEU A 74 -4.49 3.12 2.46
C LEU A 74 -4.45 4.31 1.49
N LEU A 75 -5.28 4.30 0.46
CA LEU A 75 -5.30 5.36 -0.55
C LEU A 75 -5.81 6.69 -0.02
N ASP A 76 -6.69 6.68 0.99
CA ASP A 76 -7.27 7.89 1.59
C ASP A 76 -6.41 8.48 2.72
N GLN A 77 -5.95 7.64 3.64
CA GLN A 77 -5.36 8.09 4.91
C GLN A 77 -3.84 8.09 4.94
N TYR A 78 -3.20 7.27 4.09
CA TYR A 78 -1.74 7.22 4.06
C TYR A 78 -1.15 8.37 3.25
N GLY A 79 -0.02 8.85 3.70
CA GLY A 79 0.72 9.91 3.02
C GLY A 79 2.22 9.79 3.24
N ILE A 80 2.95 10.43 2.34
CA ILE A 80 4.41 10.53 2.40
C ILE A 80 4.78 11.97 2.70
N LEU A 81 5.39 12.19 3.85
CA LEU A 81 5.95 13.48 4.23
C LEU A 81 7.37 13.59 3.68
N LYS A 82 7.64 14.63 2.93
CA LYS A 82 9.00 14.99 2.48
C LYS A 82 9.50 16.15 3.35
N VAL A 83 10.48 15.85 4.18
CA VAL A 83 10.97 16.80 5.18
C VAL A 83 12.48 16.95 5.08
N THR A 84 12.98 18.14 5.40
CA THR A 84 14.41 18.39 5.57
C THR A 84 14.91 17.75 6.85
N GLU A 85 16.21 17.69 7.05
CA GLU A 85 16.80 17.17 8.29
C GLU A 85 16.33 17.95 9.53
N SER A 86 16.24 19.26 9.43
CA SER A 86 15.76 20.10 10.53
C SER A 86 14.27 19.92 10.80
N GLU A 87 13.46 19.81 9.76
CA GLU A 87 12.04 19.50 9.89
C GLU A 87 11.81 18.12 10.50
N PHE A 88 12.62 17.13 10.11
CA PHE A 88 12.56 15.78 10.67
C PHE A 88 12.90 15.77 12.16
N ALA A 89 13.92 16.52 12.57
CA ALA A 89 14.30 16.64 13.98
C ALA A 89 13.19 17.25 14.84
N ALA A 90 12.44 18.22 14.29
CA ALA A 90 11.33 18.89 14.95
C ALA A 90 9.97 18.16 14.77
N LEU A 91 9.91 17.16 13.91
CA LEU A 91 8.70 16.44 13.56
C LEU A 91 8.13 15.68 14.74
N ASP A 92 6.83 15.83 15.00
CA ASP A 92 6.10 14.90 15.85
C ASP A 92 6.00 13.55 15.14
N LYS A 93 6.66 12.55 15.70
CA LYS A 93 6.78 11.21 15.10
C LYS A 93 5.73 10.23 15.60
N GLN A 94 4.71 10.71 16.31
CA GLN A 94 3.67 9.88 16.92
C GLN A 94 3.01 8.96 15.90
N TYR A 95 2.72 9.46 14.72
CA TYR A 95 2.04 8.74 13.65
C TYR A 95 2.94 8.40 12.45
N ILE A 96 4.25 8.42 12.65
CA ILE A 96 5.20 7.98 11.62
C ILE A 96 5.44 6.48 11.76
N LEU A 97 5.06 5.74 10.73
CA LEU A 97 5.17 4.28 10.68
C LEU A 97 6.57 3.82 10.27
N ALA A 98 7.15 4.51 9.31
CA ALA A 98 8.47 4.22 8.78
C ALA A 98 9.08 5.49 8.17
N TYR A 99 10.39 5.54 8.07
CA TYR A 99 11.09 6.63 7.41
C TYR A 99 12.37 6.14 6.76
N CYS A 100 12.81 6.82 5.72
CA CYS A 100 14.11 6.59 5.10
C CYS A 100 14.79 7.91 4.75
N LYS A 101 16.13 7.89 4.80
CA LYS A 101 16.95 9.05 4.45
C LYS A 101 17.06 9.15 2.92
N GLU A 102 16.85 10.37 2.42
CA GLU A 102 16.99 10.74 1.02
C GLU A 102 17.95 11.93 0.88
N ASP A 103 18.30 12.29 -0.34
CA ASP A 103 19.22 13.42 -0.59
C ASP A 103 18.68 14.76 -0.07
N PHE A 104 17.36 14.95 -0.12
CA PHE A 104 16.71 16.19 0.36
C PHE A 104 16.49 16.23 1.87
N GLY A 105 16.63 15.10 2.57
CA GLY A 105 16.33 14.95 3.99
C GLY A 105 15.73 13.58 4.31
N TYR A 106 14.45 13.55 4.63
CA TYR A 106 13.76 12.30 4.99
C TYR A 106 12.42 12.17 4.28
N ARG A 107 12.11 10.93 3.93
CA ARG A 107 10.79 10.47 3.48
C ARG A 107 10.15 9.73 4.65
N CYS A 108 8.97 10.17 5.08
CA CYS A 108 8.27 9.58 6.22
C CYS A 108 6.90 9.10 5.80
N LEU A 109 6.56 7.86 6.18
CA LEU A 109 5.26 7.27 5.94
C LEU A 109 4.37 7.47 7.17
N THR A 110 3.15 7.93 6.94
CA THR A 110 2.11 8.02 7.97
C THR A 110 0.79 7.41 7.49
N ASP A 111 0.02 6.88 8.41
CA ASP A 111 -1.39 6.51 8.22
C ASP A 111 -2.36 7.60 8.69
N GLN A 112 -1.82 8.76 9.09
CA GLN A 112 -2.57 9.91 9.59
C GLN A 112 -2.22 11.18 8.79
N LYS A 113 -2.35 11.09 7.49
CA LYS A 113 -2.05 12.20 6.56
C LYS A 113 -2.76 13.49 6.97
N GLN A 114 -4.04 13.40 7.31
CA GLN A 114 -4.84 14.56 7.68
C GLN A 114 -4.31 15.27 8.92
N TYR A 115 -3.84 14.51 9.92
CA TYR A 115 -3.23 15.08 11.12
C TYR A 115 -2.05 15.99 10.77
N TYR A 116 -1.16 15.53 9.90
CA TYR A 116 0.01 16.32 9.51
C TYR A 116 -0.35 17.50 8.60
N MET A 117 -1.37 17.35 7.76
CA MET A 117 -1.87 18.45 6.94
C MET A 117 -2.43 19.60 7.79
N GLU A 118 -3.12 19.28 8.86
CA GLU A 118 -3.73 20.27 9.76
C GLU A 118 -2.73 20.89 10.72
N ASN A 119 -1.81 20.10 11.26
CA ASN A 119 -0.88 20.54 12.31
C ASN A 119 0.47 21.06 11.77
N MET A 120 0.84 20.67 10.57
CA MET A 120 2.11 21.05 9.95
C MET A 120 1.93 21.43 8.48
N PRO A 121 1.17 22.50 8.19
CA PRO A 121 0.81 22.89 6.82
C PRO A 121 2.00 23.29 5.94
N GLN A 122 3.16 23.57 6.54
CA GLN A 122 4.39 23.91 5.82
C GLN A 122 5.09 22.69 5.22
N ILE A 123 4.79 21.49 5.68
CA ILE A 123 5.42 20.24 5.22
C ILE A 123 4.79 19.79 3.90
N VAL A 124 5.63 19.35 2.96
CA VAL A 124 5.16 18.74 1.72
C VAL A 124 4.67 17.32 2.00
N ILE A 125 3.41 17.07 1.70
CA ILE A 125 2.78 15.76 1.88
C ILE A 125 2.25 15.28 0.53
N GLU A 126 2.77 14.12 0.10
CA GLU A 126 2.30 13.45 -1.10
C GLU A 126 1.32 12.33 -0.77
N LYS A 127 0.48 11.98 -1.72
CA LYS A 127 -0.46 10.86 -1.58
C LYS A 127 0.31 9.55 -1.39
N GLY A 128 -0.13 8.75 -0.44
CA GLY A 128 0.40 7.41 -0.22
C GLY A 128 -0.17 6.43 -1.24
N THR A 129 0.60 6.10 -2.27
CA THR A 129 0.28 5.00 -3.18
C THR A 129 0.86 3.70 -2.61
N ILE A 130 0.38 2.56 -3.09
CA ILE A 130 0.92 1.25 -2.66
C ILE A 130 2.43 1.20 -2.90
N ASP A 131 2.91 1.70 -4.04
CA ASP A 131 4.33 1.76 -4.39
C ASP A 131 5.16 2.57 -3.38
N GLU A 132 4.67 3.74 -3.00
CA GLU A 132 5.36 4.60 -2.04
C GLU A 132 5.36 4.01 -0.63
N VAL A 133 4.25 3.39 -0.23
CA VAL A 133 4.15 2.67 1.04
C VAL A 133 5.15 1.51 1.07
N MET A 134 5.19 0.69 0.03
CA MET A 134 6.11 -0.44 -0.10
C MET A 134 7.58 0.03 -0.03
N LYS A 135 7.94 1.02 -0.81
CA LYS A 135 9.31 1.56 -0.84
C LYS A 135 9.75 2.03 0.55
N THR A 136 8.90 2.78 1.23
CA THR A 136 9.24 3.34 2.53
C THR A 136 9.30 2.26 3.61
N MET A 137 8.38 1.29 3.59
CA MET A 137 8.37 0.18 4.54
C MET A 137 9.56 -0.77 4.37
N LEU A 138 9.94 -1.07 3.12
CA LEU A 138 10.99 -2.04 2.83
C LEU A 138 12.41 -1.45 2.94
N LYS A 139 12.59 -0.18 2.59
CA LYS A 139 13.89 0.51 2.65
C LYS A 139 14.11 1.25 3.95
N GLY A 140 13.04 1.58 4.67
CA GLY A 140 13.09 2.44 5.83
C GLY A 140 13.37 1.72 7.14
N SER A 141 13.75 2.52 8.15
CA SER A 141 13.74 2.09 9.53
C SER A 141 12.32 2.15 10.05
N SER A 142 11.73 1.02 10.36
CA SER A 142 10.41 0.99 10.99
C SER A 142 10.52 1.22 12.50
N ARG A 143 9.59 1.97 13.06
CA ARG A 143 9.59 2.34 14.48
C ARG A 143 9.28 1.17 15.42
N LYS A 144 8.65 0.10 14.93
CA LYS A 144 8.46 -1.19 15.60
C LYS A 144 8.12 -2.23 14.54
N GLY A 145 8.76 -3.40 14.63
CA GLY A 145 8.20 -4.58 14.00
C GLY A 145 6.77 -4.73 14.55
N ILE A 146 5.78 -4.74 13.65
CA ILE A 146 4.41 -5.05 14.05
C ILE A 146 4.43 -6.51 14.48
N SER A 147 4.42 -6.72 15.78
CA SER A 147 4.21 -8.03 16.37
C SER A 147 2.71 -8.31 16.23
N LEU A 148 2.40 -9.23 15.35
CA LEU A 148 1.07 -9.82 15.33
C LEU A 148 0.90 -10.79 16.47
#